data_0fc58c838a0b43d16bc396b8b9948602
#
_entry.id   0fc58c838a0b43d16bc396b8b9948602
#
_cell.length_a   1.000
_cell.length_b   1.000
_cell.length_c   1.000
_cell.angle_alpha   90.00
_cell.angle_beta   90.00
_cell.angle_gamma   90.00
#
_symmetry.space_group_name_H-M   'P 1'
#
loop_
_entity.id
_entity.type
_entity.pdbx_description
1 polymer ?
#
loop_
_entity_poly.entity_id
_entity_poly.type
_entity_poly.pdbx_seq_one_letter_code
_entity_poly.pdbx_strand_id
1 'polypeptide(L)'
;LDPLMRVGPQADGHRKPRPTERRRGLFRRLGLPEEAERLYPFQLSGGMARRVLVSTALITDARLVIADEPTPGMSLDQALEALTMFREMADQGRGVVLITHDIDLAVAFADRVAVFYAGTTVETLPASDFQTGPQALRHPYTKALWRALPQNGFTPIPGFQPYAGSLPPGCLFAPRCPHRTPECEMAPPPARELRGGEVRCIHAT
;
A
#
# COMPACT_ATOMS: atom_id res chain seq x y z
N LEU A 1 8.62 2.58 17.50
CA LEU A 1 8.36 3.11 18.85
C LEU A 1 9.63 3.05 19.68
N ASP A 2 9.89 4.12 20.44
CA ASP A 2 11.02 4.17 21.39
C ASP A 2 10.71 3.24 22.59
N PRO A 3 11.54 2.22 22.86
CA PRO A 3 11.28 1.26 23.93
C PRO A 3 11.35 1.87 25.35
N LEU A 4 11.99 3.01 25.50
CA LEU A 4 12.19 3.68 26.78
C LEU A 4 11.12 4.73 27.12
N MET A 5 10.20 4.98 26.19
CA MET A 5 9.10 5.91 26.38
C MET A 5 7.74 5.21 26.44
N ARG A 6 6.83 5.73 27.27
CA ARG A 6 5.46 5.25 27.26
C ARG A 6 4.75 5.57 25.94
N VAL A 7 3.79 4.75 25.57
CA VAL A 7 3.08 4.79 24.29
C VAL A 7 2.31 6.10 24.09
N GLY A 8 1.63 6.61 25.11
CA GLY A 8 0.82 7.81 24.99
C GLY A 8 1.57 9.03 24.45
N PRO A 9 2.69 9.45 25.07
CA PRO A 9 3.51 10.54 24.55
C PRO A 9 4.05 10.31 23.13
N GLN A 10 4.35 9.07 22.75
CA GLN A 10 4.82 8.73 21.40
C GLN A 10 3.72 8.88 20.36
N ALA A 11 2.48 8.52 20.72
CA ALA A 11 1.33 8.66 19.84
C ALA A 11 1.03 10.14 19.48
N ASP A 12 1.41 11.08 20.33
CA ASP A 12 1.22 12.53 20.07
C ASP A 12 2.19 13.06 18.97
N GLY A 13 3.22 12.29 18.62
CA GLY A 13 4.27 12.72 17.68
C GLY A 13 5.27 13.70 18.33
N HIS A 14 6.35 13.97 17.60
CA HIS A 14 7.50 14.73 18.15
C HIS A 14 7.30 16.26 18.22
N ARG A 15 6.18 16.83 17.80
CA ARG A 15 6.08 18.26 17.60
C ARG A 15 5.40 19.06 18.71
N LYS A 16 4.30 18.62 19.26
CA LYS A 16 3.60 19.22 20.41
C LYS A 16 2.66 18.19 21.01
N PRO A 17 2.50 18.16 22.36
CA PRO A 17 1.46 17.34 22.98
C PRO A 17 0.10 17.67 22.34
N ARG A 18 -0.60 16.63 21.91
CA ARG A 18 -1.97 16.76 21.39
C ARG A 18 -2.96 16.64 22.55
N PRO A 19 -4.19 17.18 22.41
CA PRO A 19 -5.20 16.97 23.41
C PRO A 19 -5.37 15.48 23.71
N THR A 20 -5.29 15.13 24.99
CA THR A 20 -5.41 13.72 25.46
C THR A 20 -6.68 13.04 24.93
N GLU A 21 -7.77 13.79 24.79
CA GLU A 21 -9.03 13.30 24.26
C GLU A 21 -8.94 12.88 22.79
N ARG A 22 -8.21 13.63 21.93
CA ARG A 22 -8.02 13.25 20.52
C ARG A 22 -7.28 11.93 20.42
N ARG A 23 -6.21 11.74 21.20
CA ARG A 23 -5.46 10.48 21.26
C ARG A 23 -6.33 9.33 21.75
N ARG A 24 -7.08 9.53 22.85
CA ARG A 24 -7.99 8.52 23.39
C ARG A 24 -9.08 8.13 22.40
N GLY A 25 -9.64 9.10 21.69
CA GLY A 25 -10.59 8.87 20.61
C GLY A 25 -10.02 7.96 19.52
N LEU A 26 -8.79 8.25 19.04
CA LEU A 26 -8.08 7.41 18.07
C LEU A 26 -7.78 6.02 18.61
N PHE A 27 -7.29 5.90 19.84
CA PHE A 27 -7.00 4.61 20.47
C PHE A 27 -8.27 3.75 20.55
N ARG A 28 -9.39 4.34 20.95
CA ARG A 28 -10.67 3.64 21.02
C ARG A 28 -11.13 3.16 19.64
N ARG A 29 -11.08 4.00 18.60
CA ARG A 29 -11.40 3.62 17.21
C ARG A 29 -10.50 2.48 16.71
N LEU A 30 -9.23 2.50 17.06
CA LEU A 30 -8.29 1.44 16.71
C LEU A 30 -8.36 0.21 17.62
N GLY A 31 -9.34 0.13 18.52
CA GLY A 31 -9.51 -1.00 19.44
C GLY A 31 -8.36 -1.20 20.43
N LEU A 32 -7.66 -0.11 20.79
CA LEU A 32 -6.65 -0.12 21.84
C LEU A 32 -7.32 0.12 23.20
N PRO A 33 -6.93 -0.63 24.24
CA PRO A 33 -7.44 -0.37 25.60
C PRO A 33 -6.92 0.97 26.13
N GLU A 34 -7.68 1.59 27.04
CA GLU A 34 -7.29 2.91 27.60
C GLU A 34 -5.94 2.87 28.32
N GLU A 35 -5.61 1.73 28.93
CA GLU A 35 -4.35 1.52 29.62
C GLU A 35 -3.15 1.54 28.67
N ALA A 36 -3.33 1.31 27.38
CA ALA A 36 -2.27 1.28 26.40
C ALA A 36 -1.42 2.56 26.41
N GLU A 37 -1.99 3.72 26.75
CA GLU A 37 -1.25 4.98 26.88
C GLU A 37 -0.12 4.91 27.91
N ARG A 38 -0.29 4.10 28.96
CA ARG A 38 0.63 3.97 30.09
C ARG A 38 1.66 2.88 29.91
N LEU A 39 1.47 2.00 28.93
CA LEU A 39 2.35 0.88 28.64
C LEU A 39 3.61 1.36 27.90
N TYR A 40 4.66 0.56 28.00
CA TYR A 40 5.85 0.68 27.16
C TYR A 40 5.69 -0.22 25.93
N PRO A 41 6.40 0.05 24.81
CA PRO A 41 6.29 -0.74 23.60
C PRO A 41 6.49 -2.24 23.78
N PHE A 42 7.40 -2.67 24.66
CA PHE A 42 7.67 -4.08 24.95
C PHE A 42 6.53 -4.79 25.71
N GLN A 43 5.57 -4.05 26.25
CA GLN A 43 4.38 -4.58 26.92
C GLN A 43 3.19 -4.74 25.95
N LEU A 44 3.32 -4.28 24.69
CA LEU A 44 2.29 -4.39 23.68
C LEU A 44 2.39 -5.70 22.92
N SER A 45 1.25 -6.24 22.49
CA SER A 45 1.27 -7.24 21.42
C SER A 45 1.70 -6.60 20.10
N GLY A 46 2.14 -7.42 19.12
CA GLY A 46 2.52 -6.91 17.80
C GLY A 46 1.40 -6.12 17.11
N GLY A 47 0.17 -6.61 17.21
CA GLY A 47 -1.00 -5.90 16.67
C GLY A 47 -1.30 -4.59 17.40
N MET A 48 -1.13 -4.54 18.73
CA MET A 48 -1.27 -3.29 19.49
C MET A 48 -0.19 -2.27 19.08
N ALA A 49 1.08 -2.70 18.99
CA ALA A 49 2.18 -1.83 18.58
C ALA A 49 1.94 -1.25 17.17
N ARG A 50 1.43 -2.06 16.24
CA ARG A 50 1.06 -1.61 14.89
C ARG A 50 -0.05 -0.55 14.93
N ARG A 51 -1.12 -0.77 15.70
CA ARG A 51 -2.22 0.20 15.84
C ARG A 51 -1.77 1.50 16.50
N VAL A 52 -0.83 1.44 17.43
CA VAL A 52 -0.20 2.65 17.98
C VAL A 52 0.59 3.40 16.90
N LEU A 53 1.36 2.71 16.04
CA LEU A 53 2.04 3.34 14.92
C LEU A 53 1.06 3.99 13.94
N VAL A 54 -0.04 3.31 13.60
CA VAL A 54 -1.10 3.90 12.78
C VAL A 54 -1.67 5.17 13.43
N SER A 55 -1.90 5.15 14.75
CA SER A 55 -2.39 6.34 15.48
C SER A 55 -1.44 7.54 15.37
N THR A 56 -0.12 7.32 15.31
CA THR A 56 0.86 8.41 15.14
C THR A 56 0.73 9.12 13.79
N ALA A 57 0.34 8.40 12.75
CA ALA A 57 0.06 8.98 11.43
C ALA A 57 -1.29 9.72 11.41
N LEU A 58 -2.32 9.12 12.00
CA LEU A 58 -3.68 9.65 12.00
C LEU A 58 -3.85 10.89 12.87
N ILE A 59 -3.07 11.02 13.95
CA ILE A 59 -3.15 12.19 14.83
C ILE A 59 -2.50 13.44 14.22
N THR A 60 -1.64 13.27 13.23
CA THR A 60 -0.90 14.38 12.62
C THR A 60 -1.81 15.27 11.77
N ASP A 61 -1.41 16.55 11.61
CA ASP A 61 -2.02 17.50 10.67
C ASP A 61 -1.19 17.56 9.35
N ALA A 62 -0.37 16.56 9.07
CA ALA A 62 0.43 16.47 7.85
C ALA A 62 -0.47 16.50 6.60
N ARG A 63 -0.03 17.22 5.58
CA ARG A 63 -0.72 17.27 4.28
C ARG A 63 -0.54 15.99 3.46
N LEU A 64 0.51 15.23 3.75
CA LEU A 64 0.81 13.92 3.14
C LEU A 64 1.11 12.93 4.25
N VAL A 65 0.47 11.77 4.17
CA VAL A 65 0.72 10.61 5.03
C VAL A 65 1.14 9.44 4.16
N ILE A 66 2.21 8.76 4.56
CA ILE A 66 2.68 7.52 3.94
C ILE A 66 2.53 6.41 4.96
N ALA A 67 1.74 5.40 4.62
CA ALA A 67 1.49 4.23 5.44
C ALA A 67 2.07 2.99 4.73
N ASP A 68 3.16 2.46 5.28
CA ASP A 68 3.84 1.28 4.77
C ASP A 68 3.41 0.05 5.56
N GLU A 69 2.70 -0.87 4.90
CA GLU A 69 2.13 -2.08 5.48
C GLU A 69 1.41 -1.81 6.82
N PRO A 70 0.39 -0.95 6.87
CA PRO A 70 -0.22 -0.54 8.13
C PRO A 70 -1.08 -1.63 8.77
N THR A 71 -1.58 -2.62 8.03
CA THR A 71 -2.60 -3.58 8.46
C THR A 71 -2.13 -4.97 8.94
N PRO A 72 -0.93 -5.49 8.60
CA PRO A 72 -0.50 -6.80 9.07
C PRO A 72 -0.57 -6.96 10.60
N GLY A 73 -1.08 -8.11 11.05
CA GLY A 73 -1.25 -8.42 12.48
C GLY A 73 -2.50 -7.79 13.13
N MET A 74 -3.37 -7.15 12.34
CA MET A 74 -4.70 -6.72 12.76
C MET A 74 -5.76 -7.76 12.37
N SER A 75 -6.88 -7.81 13.08
CA SER A 75 -8.08 -8.47 12.57
C SER A 75 -8.65 -7.70 11.39
N LEU A 76 -9.49 -8.35 10.58
CA LEU A 76 -10.11 -7.70 9.41
C LEU A 76 -10.84 -6.41 9.82
N ASP A 77 -11.65 -6.45 10.87
CA ASP A 77 -12.40 -5.28 11.34
C ASP A 77 -11.46 -4.12 11.73
N GLN A 78 -10.35 -4.43 12.40
CA GLN A 78 -9.36 -3.43 12.80
C GLN A 78 -8.62 -2.84 11.58
N ALA A 79 -8.31 -3.66 10.58
CA ALA A 79 -7.70 -3.21 9.34
C ALA A 79 -8.64 -2.30 8.55
N LEU A 80 -9.92 -2.69 8.41
CA LEU A 80 -10.94 -1.88 7.76
C LEU A 80 -11.15 -0.54 8.46
N GLU A 81 -11.22 -0.52 9.80
CA GLU A 81 -11.33 0.73 10.55
C GLU A 81 -10.12 1.65 10.33
N ALA A 82 -8.90 1.11 10.37
CA ALA A 82 -7.68 1.88 10.12
C ALA A 82 -7.66 2.47 8.70
N LEU A 83 -8.05 1.69 7.70
CA LEU A 83 -8.10 2.14 6.30
C LEU A 83 -9.22 3.17 6.08
N THR A 84 -10.38 3.01 6.74
CA THR A 84 -11.45 4.01 6.74
C THR A 84 -10.95 5.35 7.28
N MET A 85 -10.17 5.34 8.37
CA MET A 85 -9.59 6.57 8.92
C MET A 85 -8.59 7.23 7.94
N PHE A 86 -7.78 6.45 7.21
CA PHE A 86 -6.93 6.99 6.13
C PHE A 86 -7.78 7.55 4.98
N ARG A 87 -8.88 6.89 4.62
CA ARG A 87 -9.82 7.40 3.60
C ARG A 87 -10.44 8.73 4.04
N GLU A 88 -10.91 8.84 5.29
CA GLU A 88 -11.42 10.09 5.86
C GLU A 88 -10.40 11.24 5.75
N MET A 89 -9.10 10.95 5.95
CA MET A 89 -8.04 11.96 5.77
C MET A 89 -7.93 12.41 4.30
N ALA A 90 -8.01 11.48 3.36
CA ALA A 90 -7.97 11.78 1.93
C ALA A 90 -9.19 12.61 1.49
N ASP A 91 -10.39 12.27 1.99
CA ASP A 91 -11.63 13.00 1.72
C ASP A 91 -11.60 14.44 2.29
N GLN A 92 -10.79 14.67 3.34
CA GLN A 92 -10.50 16.00 3.87
C GLN A 92 -9.43 16.78 3.06
N GLY A 93 -9.00 16.27 1.91
CA GLY A 93 -8.05 16.92 1.01
C GLY A 93 -6.58 16.68 1.35
N ARG A 94 -6.26 15.66 2.14
CA ARG A 94 -4.87 15.26 2.41
C ARG A 94 -4.41 14.22 1.40
N GLY A 95 -3.12 14.21 1.09
CA GLY A 95 -2.50 13.12 0.35
C GLY A 95 -2.31 11.90 1.25
N VAL A 96 -2.73 10.73 0.79
CA VAL A 96 -2.46 9.45 1.48
C VAL A 96 -1.82 8.49 0.49
N VAL A 97 -0.66 7.97 0.84
CA VAL A 97 0.03 6.89 0.11
C VAL A 97 -0.01 5.65 0.97
N LEU A 98 -0.70 4.63 0.50
CA LEU A 98 -0.77 3.31 1.14
C LEU A 98 0.14 2.36 0.37
N ILE A 99 1.11 1.75 1.03
CA ILE A 99 1.95 0.68 0.48
C ILE A 99 1.46 -0.62 1.11
N THR A 100 1.03 -1.56 0.28
CA THR A 100 0.53 -2.85 0.74
C THR A 100 0.64 -3.93 -0.34
N HIS A 101 0.72 -5.17 0.06
CA HIS A 101 0.59 -6.34 -0.82
C HIS A 101 -0.85 -6.88 -0.87
N ASP A 102 -1.75 -6.33 -0.07
CA ASP A 102 -3.17 -6.69 -0.09
C ASP A 102 -3.90 -5.86 -1.15
N ILE A 103 -4.09 -6.46 -2.32
CA ILE A 103 -4.69 -5.81 -3.48
C ILE A 103 -6.15 -5.48 -3.24
N ASP A 104 -6.88 -6.34 -2.56
CA ASP A 104 -8.31 -6.15 -2.30
C ASP A 104 -8.53 -4.94 -1.42
N LEU A 105 -7.73 -4.79 -0.36
CA LEU A 105 -7.76 -3.60 0.49
C LEU A 105 -7.31 -2.35 -0.27
N ALA A 106 -6.25 -2.43 -1.08
CA ALA A 106 -5.78 -1.30 -1.88
C ALA A 106 -6.87 -0.79 -2.83
N VAL A 107 -7.52 -1.70 -3.56
CA VAL A 107 -8.58 -1.36 -4.54
C VAL A 107 -9.85 -0.83 -3.86
N ALA A 108 -10.15 -1.29 -2.65
CA ALA A 108 -11.33 -0.84 -1.90
C ALA A 108 -11.20 0.59 -1.36
N PHE A 109 -9.99 1.04 -1.05
CA PHE A 109 -9.78 2.31 -0.34
C PHE A 109 -9.06 3.39 -1.15
N ALA A 110 -8.33 3.03 -2.21
CA ALA A 110 -7.56 3.99 -3.01
C ALA A 110 -8.37 4.54 -4.20
N ASP A 111 -8.05 5.77 -4.61
CA ASP A 111 -8.55 6.35 -5.86
C ASP A 111 -7.73 5.84 -7.06
N ARG A 112 -6.43 5.66 -6.85
CA ARG A 112 -5.47 5.19 -7.86
C ARG A 112 -4.54 4.13 -7.27
N VAL A 113 -4.14 3.18 -8.09
CA VAL A 113 -3.20 2.13 -7.74
C VAL A 113 -1.95 2.27 -8.60
N ALA A 114 -0.78 2.20 -7.96
CA ALA A 114 0.51 2.10 -8.63
C ALA A 114 1.06 0.68 -8.42
N VAL A 115 1.22 -0.05 -9.51
CA VAL A 115 1.72 -1.44 -9.48
C VAL A 115 3.23 -1.44 -9.62
N PHE A 116 3.92 -1.98 -8.61
CA PHE A 116 5.38 -2.09 -8.57
C PHE A 116 5.85 -3.47 -8.99
N TYR A 117 6.93 -3.50 -9.77
CA TYR A 117 7.65 -4.72 -10.11
C TYR A 117 9.15 -4.46 -10.16
N ALA A 118 9.93 -5.26 -9.45
CA ALA A 118 11.40 -5.18 -9.41
C ALA A 118 11.95 -3.76 -9.19
N GLY A 119 11.33 -3.00 -8.26
CA GLY A 119 11.78 -1.65 -7.89
C GLY A 119 11.29 -0.52 -8.80
N THR A 120 10.42 -0.80 -9.78
CA THR A 120 9.85 0.24 -10.64
C THR A 120 8.32 0.17 -10.70
N THR A 121 7.67 1.31 -10.93
CA THR A 121 6.25 1.36 -11.25
C THR A 121 6.03 0.95 -12.69
N VAL A 122 5.30 -0.14 -12.91
CA VAL A 122 4.99 -0.64 -14.26
C VAL A 122 3.66 -0.12 -14.81
N GLU A 123 2.73 0.18 -13.93
CA GLU A 123 1.43 0.75 -14.27
C GLU A 123 0.88 1.59 -13.12
N THR A 124 0.26 2.74 -13.45
CA THR A 124 -0.57 3.52 -12.53
C THR A 124 -1.95 3.72 -13.15
N LEU A 125 -3.00 3.38 -12.41
CA LEU A 125 -4.36 3.32 -12.96
C LEU A 125 -5.40 3.69 -11.91
N PRO A 126 -6.64 4.08 -12.32
CA PRO A 126 -7.76 4.16 -11.40
C PRO A 126 -8.02 2.83 -10.71
N ALA A 127 -8.33 2.84 -9.41
CA ALA A 127 -8.63 1.61 -8.67
C ALA A 127 -9.83 0.85 -9.26
N SER A 128 -10.81 1.54 -9.83
CA SER A 128 -11.95 0.96 -10.51
C SER A 128 -11.60 0.04 -11.69
N ASP A 129 -10.43 0.24 -12.33
CA ASP A 129 -9.99 -0.60 -13.44
C ASP A 129 -9.70 -2.03 -12.98
N PHE A 130 -9.22 -2.22 -11.74
CA PHE A 130 -9.07 -3.55 -11.15
C PHE A 130 -10.41 -4.28 -10.97
N GLN A 131 -11.46 -3.54 -10.61
CA GLN A 131 -12.81 -4.10 -10.43
C GLN A 131 -13.43 -4.50 -11.77
N THR A 132 -13.11 -3.75 -12.83
CA THR A 132 -13.61 -4.03 -14.20
C THR A 132 -13.04 -5.34 -14.76
N GLY A 133 -11.84 -5.71 -14.35
CA GLY A 133 -11.20 -6.96 -14.77
C GLY A 133 -10.01 -6.77 -15.71
N PRO A 134 -9.39 -7.87 -16.19
CA PRO A 134 -8.08 -7.82 -16.84
C PRO A 134 -8.06 -7.06 -18.17
N GLN A 135 -9.22 -6.86 -18.82
CA GLN A 135 -9.34 -6.07 -20.05
C GLN A 135 -9.14 -4.56 -19.81
N ALA A 136 -9.42 -4.07 -18.60
CA ALA A 136 -9.18 -2.67 -18.23
C ALA A 136 -7.72 -2.40 -17.86
N LEU A 137 -6.99 -3.44 -17.46
CA LEU A 137 -5.58 -3.37 -17.10
C LEU A 137 -4.71 -3.32 -18.37
N ARG A 138 -3.55 -2.66 -18.30
CA ARG A 138 -2.72 -2.36 -19.47
C ARG A 138 -1.45 -3.21 -19.50
N HIS A 139 -0.72 -3.26 -18.37
CA HIS A 139 0.55 -3.97 -18.30
C HIS A 139 0.34 -5.49 -18.16
N PRO A 140 1.07 -6.35 -18.89
CA PRO A 140 0.96 -7.81 -18.76
C PRO A 140 1.18 -8.34 -17.34
N TYR A 141 2.07 -7.71 -16.57
CA TYR A 141 2.26 -8.06 -15.15
C TYR A 141 1.02 -7.74 -14.31
N THR A 142 0.40 -6.57 -14.49
CA THR A 142 -0.82 -6.19 -13.76
C THR A 142 -1.96 -7.17 -14.07
N LYS A 143 -2.10 -7.57 -15.34
CA LYS A 143 -3.07 -8.60 -15.76
C LYS A 143 -2.79 -9.96 -15.12
N ALA A 144 -1.51 -10.35 -15.03
CA ALA A 144 -1.11 -11.60 -14.41
C ALA A 144 -1.30 -11.53 -12.88
N LEU A 145 -1.00 -10.41 -12.26
CA LEU A 145 -1.22 -10.16 -10.84
C LEU A 145 -2.71 -10.26 -10.48
N TRP A 146 -3.60 -9.67 -11.31
CA TRP A 146 -5.05 -9.79 -11.16
C TRP A 146 -5.52 -11.25 -11.21
N ARG A 147 -5.01 -12.06 -12.16
CA ARG A 147 -5.34 -13.48 -12.29
C ARG A 147 -4.79 -14.34 -11.16
N ALA A 148 -3.74 -13.89 -10.49
CA ALA A 148 -3.16 -14.59 -9.35
C ALA A 148 -3.97 -14.43 -8.05
N LEU A 149 -4.94 -13.52 -8.02
CA LEU A 149 -5.84 -13.38 -6.87
C LEU A 149 -6.74 -14.62 -6.72
N PRO A 150 -7.02 -15.07 -5.50
CA PRO A 150 -7.84 -16.26 -5.25
C PRO A 150 -9.19 -16.24 -5.96
N GLN A 151 -9.89 -15.09 -5.93
CA GLN A 151 -11.19 -14.89 -6.56
C GLN A 151 -11.14 -14.83 -8.09
N ASN A 152 -9.95 -14.67 -8.70
CA ASN A 152 -9.77 -14.46 -10.14
C ASN A 152 -9.10 -15.64 -10.86
N GLY A 153 -9.18 -16.83 -10.27
CA GLY A 153 -8.70 -18.07 -10.86
C GLY A 153 -7.37 -18.59 -10.30
N PHE A 154 -6.75 -17.84 -9.35
CA PHE A 154 -5.54 -18.25 -8.62
C PHE A 154 -4.42 -18.79 -9.52
N THR A 155 -4.20 -18.11 -10.64
CA THR A 155 -3.20 -18.53 -11.64
C THR A 155 -1.84 -17.94 -11.28
N PRO A 156 -0.84 -18.76 -10.92
CA PRO A 156 0.47 -18.25 -10.53
C PRO A 156 1.21 -17.62 -11.71
N ILE A 157 2.02 -16.59 -11.42
CA ILE A 157 2.88 -15.96 -12.41
C ILE A 157 4.17 -16.81 -12.53
N PRO A 158 4.45 -17.44 -13.69
CA PRO A 158 5.61 -18.31 -13.82
C PRO A 158 6.94 -17.59 -13.73
N GLY A 159 8.01 -18.31 -13.38
CA GLY A 159 9.36 -17.78 -13.28
C GLY A 159 9.62 -16.95 -12.03
N PHE A 160 10.81 -16.35 -11.95
CA PHE A 160 11.26 -15.59 -10.80
C PHE A 160 11.39 -14.10 -11.13
N GLN A 161 11.19 -13.26 -10.13
CA GLN A 161 11.52 -11.83 -10.23
C GLN A 161 13.03 -11.67 -10.41
N PRO A 162 13.49 -10.74 -11.25
CA PRO A 162 14.94 -10.49 -11.41
C PRO A 162 15.55 -10.04 -10.07
N TYR A 163 16.78 -10.50 -9.85
CA TYR A 163 17.54 -10.12 -8.66
C TYR A 163 17.94 -8.64 -8.76
N ALA A 164 17.75 -7.89 -7.67
CA ALA A 164 18.01 -6.44 -7.65
C ALA A 164 19.46 -6.06 -8.00
N GLY A 165 20.43 -6.94 -7.72
CA GLY A 165 21.85 -6.76 -8.09
C GLY A 165 22.19 -7.07 -9.54
N SER A 166 21.23 -7.59 -10.35
CA SER A 166 21.45 -7.98 -11.75
C SER A 166 20.15 -7.82 -12.54
N LEU A 167 19.72 -6.57 -12.71
CA LEU A 167 18.51 -6.25 -13.47
C LEU A 167 18.78 -6.33 -14.98
N PRO A 168 17.82 -6.84 -15.79
CA PRO A 168 17.93 -6.81 -17.24
C PRO A 168 17.94 -5.37 -17.75
N PRO A 169 18.59 -5.10 -18.90
CA PRO A 169 18.73 -3.75 -19.46
C PRO A 169 17.41 -3.18 -20.00
N GLY A 170 16.45 -4.04 -20.32
CA GLY A 170 15.15 -3.66 -20.87
C GLY A 170 14.01 -3.69 -19.87
N CYS A 171 12.85 -4.13 -20.33
CA CYS A 171 11.68 -4.31 -19.49
C CYS A 171 11.96 -5.38 -18.41
N LEU A 172 11.81 -5.01 -17.14
CA LEU A 172 12.12 -5.91 -16.01
C LEU A 172 11.22 -7.15 -15.98
N PHE A 173 10.01 -7.06 -16.54
CA PHE A 173 9.09 -8.19 -16.65
C PHE A 173 9.31 -9.04 -17.90
N ALA A 174 10.13 -8.63 -18.87
CA ALA A 174 10.35 -9.35 -20.13
C ALA A 174 10.66 -10.84 -19.94
N PRO A 175 11.52 -11.29 -18.99
CA PRO A 175 11.82 -12.71 -18.80
C PRO A 175 10.61 -13.58 -18.45
N ARG A 176 9.53 -12.96 -17.96
CA ARG A 176 8.28 -13.65 -17.53
C ARG A 176 7.07 -13.27 -18.36
N CYS A 177 7.26 -12.37 -19.34
CA CYS A 177 6.17 -11.81 -20.13
C CYS A 177 5.77 -12.74 -21.27
N PRO A 178 4.51 -13.17 -21.40
CA PRO A 178 4.05 -13.99 -22.51
C PRO A 178 4.04 -13.23 -23.85
N HIS A 179 4.14 -11.89 -23.82
CA HIS A 179 4.13 -11.02 -25.00
C HIS A 179 5.53 -10.44 -25.29
N ARG A 180 6.59 -11.05 -24.74
CA ARG A 180 7.98 -10.60 -24.93
C ARG A 180 8.37 -10.60 -26.40
N THR A 181 8.99 -9.49 -26.82
CA THR A 181 9.65 -9.35 -28.12
C THR A 181 11.10 -8.88 -27.90
N PRO A 182 11.99 -8.98 -28.91
CA PRO A 182 13.36 -8.50 -28.78
C PRO A 182 13.48 -7.04 -28.35
N GLU A 183 12.56 -6.18 -28.76
CA GLU A 183 12.53 -4.76 -28.38
C GLU A 183 12.34 -4.57 -26.88
N CYS A 184 11.64 -5.50 -26.20
CA CYS A 184 11.47 -5.45 -24.75
C CYS A 184 12.79 -5.60 -23.97
N GLU A 185 13.84 -6.14 -24.61
CA GLU A 185 15.12 -6.42 -23.97
C GLU A 185 16.14 -5.30 -24.21
N MET A 186 15.88 -4.41 -25.16
CA MET A 186 16.84 -3.38 -25.59
C MET A 186 16.93 -2.22 -24.61
N ALA A 187 15.79 -1.72 -24.12
CA ALA A 187 15.72 -0.58 -23.20
C ALA A 187 14.46 -0.65 -22.33
N PRO A 188 14.48 -0.02 -21.13
CA PRO A 188 13.28 0.10 -20.30
C PRO A 188 12.20 0.87 -21.06
N PRO A 189 10.96 0.35 -21.16
CA PRO A 189 9.86 1.07 -21.79
C PRO A 189 9.61 2.43 -21.12
N PRO A 190 9.48 3.52 -21.89
CA PRO A 190 9.10 4.81 -21.33
C PRO A 190 7.69 4.74 -20.77
N ALA A 191 7.42 5.58 -19.76
CA ALA A 191 6.06 5.77 -19.28
C ALA A 191 5.24 6.48 -20.36
N ARG A 192 4.02 5.99 -20.60
CA ARG A 192 3.07 6.62 -21.53
C ARG A 192 1.66 6.59 -20.96
N GLU A 193 0.92 7.64 -21.23
CA GLU A 193 -0.50 7.68 -20.88
C GLU A 193 -1.33 6.77 -21.79
N LEU A 194 -2.23 6.02 -21.20
CA LEU A 194 -3.13 5.13 -21.90
C LEU A 194 -4.43 4.95 -21.08
N ARG A 195 -5.59 5.28 -21.67
CA ARG A 195 -6.91 5.06 -21.07
C ARG A 195 -7.03 5.56 -19.62
N GLY A 196 -6.54 6.79 -19.34
CA GLY A 196 -6.60 7.42 -18.00
C GLY A 196 -5.61 6.87 -16.95
N GLY A 197 -4.71 5.99 -17.36
CA GLY A 197 -3.59 5.49 -16.57
C GLY A 197 -2.26 5.75 -17.24
N GLU A 198 -1.16 5.44 -16.55
CA GLU A 198 0.20 5.46 -17.08
C GLU A 198 0.76 4.04 -17.11
N VAL A 199 1.46 3.66 -18.15
CA VAL A 199 2.01 2.31 -18.30
C VAL A 199 3.40 2.31 -18.93
N ARG A 200 4.28 1.44 -18.44
CA ARG A 200 5.64 1.17 -18.99
C ARG A 200 5.63 -0.16 -19.74
N CYS A 201 5.02 -0.18 -20.91
CA CYS A 201 4.98 -1.34 -21.77
C CYS A 201 4.77 -0.92 -23.23
N ILE A 202 5.61 -1.44 -24.15
CA ILE A 202 5.48 -1.16 -25.59
C ILE A 202 4.27 -1.85 -26.21
N HIS A 203 3.81 -2.98 -25.63
CA HIS A 203 2.67 -3.78 -26.08
C HIS A 203 1.37 -3.48 -25.34
N ALA A 204 1.32 -2.51 -24.43
CA ALA A 204 0.10 -2.18 -23.73
C ALA A 204 -0.98 -1.63 -24.69
N THR A 205 -2.19 -2.16 -24.56
CA THR A 205 -3.37 -1.81 -25.39
C THR A 205 -4.52 -1.36 -24.51
#